data_ca03af3e04fb9cc21e1e4b5b8eb131a2
#
_entry.id   ca03af3e04fb9cc21e1e4b5b8eb131a2
#
_cell.length_a   1.000
_cell.length_b   1.000
_cell.length_c   1.000
_cell.angle_alpha   90.00
_cell.angle_beta   90.00
_cell.angle_gamma   90.00
#
_symmetry.space_group_name_H-M   'P 1'
#
loop_
_entity.id
_entity.type
_entity.pdbx_description
1 polymer ?
#
loop_
_entity_poly.entity_id
_entity_poly.type
_entity_poly.pdbx_seq_one_letter_code
_entity_poly.pdbx_strand_id
1 'polypeptide(L)'
;MKTILRNLFYTLKRFQTASMLNLMGLSAAFAAFVLLMMKVSYERDFDTCYPYTDRLVMLNLAQPQEENYVSTLPRGPIDYLIQQVPGIEYGTIYSPAWQKQAFYTDPKNPQYFYEEPWAVYPDFGKIIGLKFVEGSDQEMKQPESVIVSESYARKLFPNGNALGSYLYTDTPDWRNPEATKFRICGIFEDLPENCQFKNDLFVPMGKLQENDWGSQNFFAFFLLKPGVSVEEVNQQIAATEANKRLFTGDQGTQKLYVLPIQKLYYDMHSPYYFQTGSRSTMTLLVSIGFLIILIACINLINFSTALAPVRMRSINTQKVLGSTNGELRRALVAESVSIVLIGWLLSLGIVAALIRLNVLSFMGFTPSLLVYWKYVLYTGVIALLTGIVAGLYPSWYMTSFPPALV
;
A
#
# COMPACT_ATOMS: atom_id res chain seq x y z
N MET A 1 12.30 -15.22 -35.59
CA MET A 1 12.79 -14.15 -34.70
C MET A 1 13.73 -13.17 -35.41
N LYS A 2 14.84 -13.58 -36.03
CA LYS A 2 15.79 -12.67 -36.75
C LYS A 2 15.10 -11.79 -37.81
N THR A 3 14.15 -12.33 -38.57
CA THR A 3 13.43 -11.60 -39.63
C THR A 3 12.49 -10.53 -39.06
N ILE A 4 11.80 -10.78 -37.94
CA ILE A 4 10.91 -9.85 -37.29
C ILE A 4 11.68 -8.65 -36.74
N LEU A 5 12.77 -8.90 -36.01
CA LEU A 5 13.67 -7.85 -35.50
C LEU A 5 14.28 -6.99 -36.62
N ARG A 6 14.68 -7.63 -37.71
CA ARG A 6 15.24 -6.94 -38.90
C ARG A 6 14.19 -6.04 -39.56
N ASN A 7 12.98 -6.50 -39.70
CA ASN A 7 11.87 -5.73 -40.29
C ASN A 7 11.48 -4.56 -39.36
N LEU A 8 11.40 -4.80 -38.08
CA LEU A 8 11.17 -3.76 -37.05
C LEU A 8 12.23 -2.66 -37.16
N PHE A 9 13.52 -3.04 -37.14
CA PHE A 9 14.63 -2.09 -37.22
C PHE A 9 14.62 -1.29 -38.53
N TYR A 10 14.29 -1.94 -39.65
CA TYR A 10 14.15 -1.27 -40.94
C TYR A 10 13.01 -0.26 -40.95
N THR A 11 11.85 -0.60 -40.38
CA THR A 11 10.68 0.29 -40.27
C THR A 11 11.00 1.48 -39.36
N LEU A 12 11.58 1.23 -38.20
CA LEU A 12 12.01 2.28 -37.26
C LEU A 12 13.01 3.24 -37.89
N LYS A 13 13.97 2.72 -38.68
CA LYS A 13 14.99 3.52 -39.35
C LYS A 13 14.44 4.32 -40.54
N ARG A 14 13.45 3.79 -41.27
CA ARG A 14 12.84 4.46 -42.42
C ARG A 14 11.88 5.60 -42.06
N PHE A 15 11.16 5.44 -40.91
CA PHE A 15 10.18 6.41 -40.41
C PHE A 15 10.58 6.91 -39.01
N GLN A 16 11.83 7.36 -38.85
CA GLN A 16 12.43 7.68 -37.57
C GLN A 16 11.57 8.59 -36.70
N THR A 17 11.14 9.73 -37.23
CA THR A 17 10.36 10.73 -36.48
C THR A 17 9.02 10.19 -36.02
N ALA A 18 8.26 9.53 -36.90
CA ALA A 18 6.93 9.01 -36.57
C ALA A 18 7.02 7.81 -35.59
N SER A 19 8.00 6.92 -35.81
CA SER A 19 8.24 5.77 -34.93
C SER A 19 8.71 6.21 -33.52
N MET A 20 9.61 7.21 -33.47
CA MET A 20 10.13 7.76 -32.22
C MET A 20 8.99 8.44 -31.43
N LEU A 21 8.18 9.26 -32.10
CA LEU A 21 7.02 9.94 -31.47
C LEU A 21 6.01 8.93 -30.92
N ASN A 22 5.70 7.88 -31.71
CA ASN A 22 4.80 6.82 -31.26
C ASN A 22 5.38 6.04 -30.06
N LEU A 23 6.69 5.70 -30.08
CA LEU A 23 7.34 4.99 -29.00
C LEU A 23 7.43 5.85 -27.73
N MET A 24 7.71 7.15 -27.86
CA MET A 24 7.70 8.09 -26.73
C MET A 24 6.32 8.21 -26.11
N GLY A 25 5.28 8.40 -26.92
CA GLY A 25 3.90 8.47 -26.46
C GLY A 25 3.46 7.19 -25.76
N LEU A 26 3.81 6.04 -26.33
CA LEU A 26 3.53 4.73 -25.75
C LEU A 26 4.27 4.52 -24.41
N SER A 27 5.54 4.91 -24.36
CA SER A 27 6.36 4.81 -23.13
C SER A 27 5.82 5.72 -22.02
N ALA A 28 5.40 6.94 -22.36
CA ALA A 28 4.79 7.86 -21.41
C ALA A 28 3.44 7.32 -20.89
N ALA A 29 2.60 6.77 -21.76
CA ALA A 29 1.34 6.16 -21.39
C ALA A 29 1.53 4.98 -20.45
N PHE A 30 2.48 4.06 -20.76
CA PHE A 30 2.80 2.95 -19.87
C PHE A 30 3.46 3.40 -18.56
N ALA A 31 4.27 4.47 -18.56
CA ALA A 31 4.83 5.01 -17.32
C ALA A 31 3.73 5.51 -16.38
N ALA A 32 2.77 6.27 -16.89
CA ALA A 32 1.60 6.70 -16.15
C ALA A 32 0.78 5.50 -15.65
N PHE A 33 0.56 4.50 -16.50
CA PHE A 33 -0.16 3.28 -16.14
C PHE A 33 0.54 2.47 -15.04
N VAL A 34 1.87 2.31 -15.12
CA VAL A 34 2.66 1.62 -14.08
C VAL A 34 2.53 2.34 -12.73
N LEU A 35 2.66 3.68 -12.71
CA LEU A 35 2.50 4.47 -11.49
C LEU A 35 1.08 4.36 -10.91
N LEU A 36 0.05 4.41 -11.76
CA LEU A 36 -1.33 4.19 -11.34
C LEU A 36 -1.53 2.80 -10.73
N MET A 37 -0.97 1.75 -11.35
CA MET A 37 -1.08 0.40 -10.82
C MET A 37 -0.32 0.22 -9.50
N MET A 38 0.79 0.93 -9.28
CA MET A 38 1.46 0.96 -7.98
C MET A 38 0.55 1.62 -6.92
N LYS A 39 -0.10 2.74 -7.25
CA LYS A 39 -1.06 3.39 -6.33
C LYS A 39 -2.26 2.49 -6.04
N VAL A 40 -2.79 1.81 -7.05
CA VAL A 40 -3.86 0.82 -6.90
C VAL A 40 -3.42 -0.33 -5.97
N SER A 41 -2.17 -0.80 -6.10
CA SER A 41 -1.60 -1.79 -5.18
C SER A 41 -1.52 -1.29 -3.75
N TYR A 42 -0.98 -0.08 -3.57
CA TYR A 42 -0.88 0.56 -2.25
C TYR A 42 -2.24 0.61 -1.54
N GLU A 43 -3.25 1.10 -2.25
CA GLU A 43 -4.61 1.23 -1.73
C GLU A 43 -5.27 -0.14 -1.43
N ARG A 44 -5.18 -1.07 -2.40
CA ARG A 44 -5.85 -2.38 -2.30
C ARG A 44 -5.28 -3.25 -1.19
N ASP A 45 -3.95 -3.22 -1.06
CA ASP A 45 -3.22 -4.07 -0.13
C ASP A 45 -3.00 -3.37 1.23
N PHE A 46 -3.77 -2.29 1.52
CA PHE A 46 -3.70 -1.59 2.80
C PHE A 46 -4.14 -2.51 3.95
N ASP A 47 -3.38 -2.51 5.04
CA ASP A 47 -3.60 -3.36 6.22
C ASP A 47 -3.61 -4.89 5.95
N THR A 48 -3.01 -5.34 4.86
CA THR A 48 -2.88 -6.79 4.57
C THR A 48 -1.54 -7.38 5.03
N CYS A 49 -0.66 -6.55 5.57
CA CYS A 49 0.69 -6.96 5.98
C CYS A 49 0.72 -7.78 7.27
N TYR A 50 -0.33 -7.76 8.08
CA TYR A 50 -0.37 -8.47 9.36
C TYR A 50 -0.64 -9.96 9.18
N PRO A 51 0.08 -10.86 9.89
CA PRO A 51 -0.12 -12.31 9.75
C PRO A 51 -1.53 -12.78 10.11
N TYR A 52 -2.22 -12.02 10.94
CA TYR A 52 -3.53 -12.37 11.49
C TYR A 52 -4.62 -11.36 11.09
N THR A 53 -4.50 -10.77 9.91
CA THR A 53 -5.42 -9.71 9.42
C THR A 53 -6.90 -10.11 9.52
N ASP A 54 -7.24 -11.37 9.26
CA ASP A 54 -8.62 -11.88 9.32
C ASP A 54 -9.20 -11.93 10.74
N ARG A 55 -8.34 -11.92 11.77
CA ARG A 55 -8.71 -11.98 13.18
C ARG A 55 -8.43 -10.66 13.93
N LEU A 56 -7.80 -9.71 13.25
CA LEU A 56 -7.47 -8.42 13.82
C LEU A 56 -8.65 -7.46 13.68
N VAL A 57 -9.15 -7.00 14.82
CA VAL A 57 -10.32 -6.12 14.89
C VAL A 57 -10.04 -4.87 15.71
N MET A 58 -10.72 -3.80 15.37
CA MET A 58 -10.75 -2.55 16.16
C MET A 58 -12.03 -2.49 16.97
N LEU A 59 -11.93 -2.15 18.25
CA LEU A 59 -13.08 -1.79 19.08
C LEU A 59 -13.53 -0.37 18.75
N ASN A 60 -14.80 -0.18 18.52
CA ASN A 60 -15.39 1.12 18.21
C ASN A 60 -16.71 1.34 18.94
N LEU A 61 -17.17 2.58 18.91
CA LEU A 61 -18.42 3.00 19.50
C LEU A 61 -19.39 3.42 18.41
N ALA A 62 -20.50 2.72 18.25
CA ALA A 62 -21.56 3.10 17.34
C ALA A 62 -22.33 4.30 17.90
N GLN A 63 -22.33 5.41 17.18
CA GLN A 63 -23.15 6.58 17.50
C GLN A 63 -24.32 6.64 16.52
N PRO A 64 -25.57 6.91 16.97
CA PRO A 64 -26.74 6.90 16.10
C PRO A 64 -26.69 7.91 14.93
N GLN A 65 -25.89 8.96 15.07
CA GLN A 65 -25.74 10.03 14.07
C GLN A 65 -24.46 9.91 13.21
N GLU A 66 -23.50 9.05 13.60
CA GLU A 66 -22.18 8.94 12.98
C GLU A 66 -21.74 7.45 12.94
N GLU A 67 -22.50 6.60 12.27
CA GLU A 67 -22.29 5.14 12.28
C GLU A 67 -20.89 4.71 11.80
N ASN A 68 -20.22 5.53 10.97
CA ASN A 68 -18.94 5.19 10.35
C ASN A 68 -17.77 6.04 10.89
N TYR A 69 -17.89 6.59 12.09
CA TYR A 69 -16.82 7.41 12.68
C TYR A 69 -15.97 6.58 13.65
N VAL A 70 -14.64 6.76 13.57
CA VAL A 70 -13.71 6.14 14.51
C VAL A 70 -13.73 6.92 15.81
N SER A 71 -14.14 6.27 16.89
CA SER A 71 -14.23 6.88 18.21
C SER A 71 -13.08 6.44 19.11
N THR A 72 -12.59 7.38 19.92
CA THR A 72 -11.77 7.04 21.07
C THR A 72 -12.64 6.52 22.22
N LEU A 73 -12.06 5.71 23.07
CA LEU A 73 -12.73 4.99 24.14
C LEU A 73 -12.03 5.22 25.48
N PRO A 74 -12.74 5.15 26.61
CA PRO A 74 -12.12 5.11 27.92
C PRO A 74 -11.32 3.82 28.13
N ARG A 75 -10.29 3.88 28.98
CA ARG A 75 -9.43 2.73 29.25
C ARG A 75 -10.13 1.63 30.01
N GLY A 76 -10.95 1.94 31.01
CA GLY A 76 -11.62 0.97 31.85
C GLY A 76 -12.46 -0.06 31.08
N PRO A 77 -13.34 0.35 30.14
CA PRO A 77 -14.06 -0.59 29.28
C PRO A 77 -13.15 -1.45 28.41
N ILE A 78 -12.04 -0.92 27.89
CA ILE A 78 -11.09 -1.67 27.08
C ILE A 78 -10.46 -2.78 27.90
N ASP A 79 -9.94 -2.46 29.10
CA ASP A 79 -9.32 -3.41 30.01
C ASP A 79 -10.32 -4.48 30.47
N TYR A 80 -11.57 -4.06 30.75
CA TYR A 80 -12.65 -4.98 31.12
C TYR A 80 -12.96 -5.97 29.99
N LEU A 81 -13.08 -5.51 28.74
CA LEU A 81 -13.40 -6.38 27.61
C LEU A 81 -12.28 -7.37 27.29
N ILE A 82 -11.02 -6.95 27.39
CA ILE A 82 -9.86 -7.85 27.21
C ILE A 82 -9.91 -9.02 28.22
N GLN A 83 -10.37 -8.77 29.44
CA GLN A 83 -10.44 -9.78 30.49
C GLN A 83 -11.71 -10.64 30.44
N GLN A 84 -12.85 -10.07 30.02
CA GLN A 84 -14.15 -10.71 30.18
C GLN A 84 -14.72 -11.32 28.91
N VAL A 85 -14.26 -10.91 27.71
CA VAL A 85 -14.79 -11.43 26.45
C VAL A 85 -14.04 -12.68 26.01
N PRO A 86 -14.68 -13.88 26.03
CA PRO A 86 -13.96 -15.15 25.77
C PRO A 86 -13.39 -15.25 24.36
N GLY A 87 -13.96 -14.54 23.38
CA GLY A 87 -13.52 -14.55 21.98
C GLY A 87 -12.24 -13.76 21.71
N ILE A 88 -11.79 -12.94 22.66
CA ILE A 88 -10.55 -12.17 22.55
C ILE A 88 -9.37 -13.04 23.00
N GLU A 89 -8.33 -13.11 22.20
CA GLU A 89 -7.06 -13.79 22.54
C GLU A 89 -6.06 -12.82 23.16
N TYR A 90 -5.86 -11.67 22.52
CA TYR A 90 -5.03 -10.56 22.99
C TYR A 90 -5.71 -9.23 22.69
N GLY A 91 -5.43 -8.24 23.53
CA GLY A 91 -5.93 -6.88 23.32
C GLY A 91 -4.88 -5.84 23.64
N THR A 92 -4.94 -4.71 22.94
CA THR A 92 -4.06 -3.57 23.16
C THR A 92 -4.82 -2.27 23.08
N ILE A 93 -4.37 -1.30 23.87
CA ILE A 93 -4.59 0.11 23.59
C ILE A 93 -3.62 0.53 22.50
N TYR A 94 -4.01 1.48 21.67
CA TYR A 94 -3.19 2.14 20.68
C TYR A 94 -3.44 3.65 20.82
N SER A 95 -2.49 4.33 21.46
CA SER A 95 -2.62 5.74 21.78
C SER A 95 -1.53 6.54 21.11
N PRO A 96 -1.87 7.40 20.11
CA PRO A 96 -0.90 8.26 19.46
C PRO A 96 -0.38 9.35 20.40
N ALA A 97 0.83 9.82 20.14
CA ALA A 97 1.26 11.08 20.71
C ALA A 97 0.47 12.23 20.07
N TRP A 98 0.07 13.22 20.88
CA TRP A 98 -0.61 14.41 20.37
C TRP A 98 0.33 15.33 19.58
N GLN A 99 1.65 15.13 19.71
CA GLN A 99 2.70 15.90 19.06
C GLN A 99 4.01 15.13 19.03
N LYS A 100 4.88 15.51 18.11
CA LYS A 100 6.23 14.96 18.04
C LYS A 100 6.99 15.27 19.31
N GLN A 101 7.68 14.26 19.83
CA GLN A 101 8.57 14.37 20.98
C GLN A 101 10.01 14.37 20.51
N ALA A 102 10.87 15.10 21.24
CA ALA A 102 12.29 15.15 21.00
C ALA A 102 12.99 14.02 21.77
N PHE A 103 13.72 13.17 21.05
CA PHE A 103 14.56 12.11 21.61
C PHE A 103 16.02 12.36 21.28
N TYR A 104 16.91 11.92 22.15
CA TYR A 104 18.36 11.97 21.93
C TYR A 104 19.04 10.75 22.56
N THR A 105 20.27 10.42 22.09
CA THR A 105 21.01 9.22 22.52
C THR A 105 22.15 9.56 23.47
N ASP A 106 22.69 10.79 23.42
CA ASP A 106 23.79 11.25 24.28
C ASP A 106 23.38 12.46 25.12
N PRO A 107 23.23 12.32 26.46
CA PRO A 107 22.90 13.44 27.34
C PRO A 107 23.97 14.55 27.41
N LYS A 108 25.22 14.23 27.04
CA LYS A 108 26.32 15.21 27.07
C LYS A 108 26.40 16.06 25.82
N ASN A 109 25.93 15.52 24.69
CA ASN A 109 25.91 16.21 23.40
C ASN A 109 24.61 15.83 22.65
N PRO A 110 23.44 16.38 23.04
CA PRO A 110 22.15 15.96 22.53
C PRO A 110 21.97 16.34 21.06
N GLN A 111 21.86 15.34 20.22
CA GLN A 111 21.32 15.47 18.86
C GLN A 111 19.87 15.03 18.90
N TYR A 112 18.95 15.95 18.65
CA TYR A 112 17.53 15.70 18.77
C TYR A 112 16.94 15.06 17.51
N PHE A 113 16.16 14.01 17.75
CA PHE A 113 15.33 13.30 16.75
C PHE A 113 13.86 13.49 17.16
N TYR A 114 13.04 13.93 16.22
CA TYR A 114 11.63 14.22 16.47
C TYR A 114 10.76 13.10 15.91
N GLU A 115 10.08 12.36 16.79
CA GLU A 115 9.20 11.25 16.44
C GLU A 115 7.91 11.29 17.26
N GLU A 116 6.90 10.59 16.80
CA GLU A 116 5.61 10.41 17.49
C GLU A 116 5.58 9.05 18.18
N PRO A 117 5.85 8.96 19.49
CA PRO A 117 5.76 7.69 20.20
C PRO A 117 4.31 7.26 20.30
N TRP A 118 4.02 6.00 19.91
CA TRP A 118 2.73 5.39 20.15
C TRP A 118 2.79 4.51 21.39
N ALA A 119 1.87 4.75 22.32
CA ALA A 119 1.79 3.96 23.53
C ALA A 119 0.88 2.74 23.30
N VAL A 120 1.39 1.55 23.66
CA VAL A 120 0.74 0.27 23.44
C VAL A 120 0.84 -0.64 24.65
N TYR A 121 0.01 -1.68 24.72
CA TYR A 121 0.18 -2.74 25.70
C TYR A 121 1.30 -3.70 25.30
N PRO A 122 1.86 -4.45 26.28
CA PRO A 122 3.02 -5.34 26.03
C PRO A 122 2.77 -6.42 24.96
N ASP A 123 1.52 -6.85 24.78
CA ASP A 123 1.18 -7.87 23.77
C ASP A 123 0.96 -7.31 22.35
N PHE A 124 1.18 -6.01 22.14
CA PHE A 124 1.00 -5.37 20.83
C PHE A 124 1.78 -6.07 19.71
N GLY A 125 3.04 -6.40 19.96
CA GLY A 125 3.87 -7.11 18.97
C GLY A 125 3.28 -8.45 18.53
N LYS A 126 2.63 -9.19 19.45
CA LYS A 126 1.92 -10.44 19.14
C LYS A 126 0.66 -10.20 18.33
N ILE A 127 -0.09 -9.12 18.64
CA ILE A 127 -1.36 -8.77 17.99
C ILE A 127 -1.15 -8.47 16.53
N ILE A 128 -0.14 -7.65 16.20
CA ILE A 128 0.15 -7.27 14.81
C ILE A 128 1.19 -8.16 14.13
N GLY A 129 1.80 -9.08 14.87
CA GLY A 129 2.80 -10.01 14.35
C GLY A 129 4.13 -9.34 14.00
N LEU A 130 4.65 -8.47 14.88
CA LEU A 130 5.95 -7.84 14.68
C LEU A 130 7.05 -8.89 14.58
N LYS A 131 7.90 -8.73 13.57
CA LYS A 131 9.11 -9.53 13.41
C LYS A 131 10.28 -8.74 13.96
N PHE A 132 10.93 -9.32 14.97
CA PHE A 132 12.12 -8.72 15.58
C PHE A 132 13.38 -9.15 14.84
N VAL A 133 14.21 -8.17 14.50
CA VAL A 133 15.58 -8.37 13.96
C VAL A 133 16.54 -8.66 15.13
N GLU A 134 16.37 -7.91 16.23
CA GLU A 134 17.14 -8.06 17.45
C GLU A 134 16.24 -7.84 18.68
N GLY A 135 16.50 -8.53 19.78
CA GLY A 135 15.74 -8.40 21.02
C GLY A 135 14.31 -8.93 20.92
N SER A 136 13.40 -8.37 21.71
CA SER A 136 11.98 -8.75 21.75
C SER A 136 11.12 -7.70 22.45
N ASP A 137 9.79 -7.90 22.44
CA ASP A 137 8.82 -7.09 23.18
C ASP A 137 8.58 -7.54 24.64
N GLN A 138 9.30 -8.54 25.13
CA GLN A 138 9.08 -9.10 26.48
C GLN A 138 9.27 -8.07 27.60
N GLU A 139 10.24 -7.15 27.42
CA GLU A 139 10.52 -6.08 28.37
C GLU A 139 9.54 -4.90 28.29
N MET A 140 8.62 -4.87 27.30
CA MET A 140 7.58 -3.83 27.18
C MET A 140 6.60 -3.77 28.35
N LYS A 141 6.72 -4.68 29.31
CA LYS A 141 6.06 -4.59 30.63
C LYS A 141 6.71 -3.56 31.56
N GLN A 142 7.94 -3.13 31.27
CA GLN A 142 8.65 -2.13 32.07
C GLN A 142 8.39 -0.73 31.49
N PRO A 143 8.06 0.26 32.31
CA PRO A 143 7.71 1.61 31.84
C PRO A 143 8.84 2.33 31.06
N GLU A 144 10.09 1.98 31.35
CA GLU A 144 11.29 2.57 30.73
C GLU A 144 11.80 1.73 29.53
N SER A 145 10.97 0.94 28.88
CA SER A 145 11.34 0.16 27.70
C SER A 145 10.79 0.78 26.42
N VAL A 146 11.40 0.46 25.27
CA VAL A 146 10.96 0.91 23.96
C VAL A 146 11.35 -0.13 22.91
N ILE A 147 10.48 -0.31 21.93
CA ILE A 147 10.83 -1.01 20.70
C ILE A 147 10.85 -0.02 19.53
N VAL A 148 11.83 -0.20 18.64
CA VAL A 148 12.07 0.71 17.52
C VAL A 148 12.17 -0.03 16.20
N SER A 149 11.84 0.64 15.08
CA SER A 149 12.04 0.10 13.75
C SER A 149 13.53 -0.03 13.41
N GLU A 150 13.86 -0.93 12.49
CA GLU A 150 15.24 -1.15 12.04
C GLU A 150 15.82 0.13 11.41
N SER A 151 15.05 0.82 10.58
CA SER A 151 15.47 2.07 9.94
C SER A 151 15.72 3.18 10.98
N TYR A 152 14.87 3.28 12.00
CA TYR A 152 15.04 4.25 13.08
C TYR A 152 16.23 3.92 13.97
N ALA A 153 16.44 2.63 14.30
CA ALA A 153 17.60 2.17 15.04
C ALA A 153 18.92 2.54 14.32
N ARG A 154 18.99 2.35 12.99
CA ARG A 154 20.15 2.76 12.19
C ARG A 154 20.34 4.29 12.15
N LYS A 155 19.26 5.06 12.12
CA LYS A 155 19.30 6.53 12.15
C LYS A 155 19.85 7.04 13.49
N LEU A 156 19.43 6.42 14.60
CA LEU A 156 19.87 6.78 15.96
C LEU A 156 21.30 6.34 16.25
N PHE A 157 21.68 5.14 15.78
CA PHE A 157 22.94 4.47 16.06
C PHE A 157 23.60 4.01 14.74
N PRO A 158 24.20 4.93 13.94
CA PRO A 158 24.79 4.58 12.65
C PRO A 158 25.91 3.55 12.72
N ASN A 159 26.57 3.44 13.89
CA ASN A 159 27.67 2.50 14.12
C ASN A 159 27.19 1.13 14.68
N GLY A 160 25.88 0.89 14.76
CA GLY A 160 25.30 -0.29 15.39
C GLY A 160 25.15 -0.14 16.91
N ASN A 161 24.86 -1.27 17.59
CA ASN A 161 24.66 -1.35 19.05
C ASN A 161 23.45 -0.55 19.58
N ALA A 162 22.35 -0.52 18.82
CA ALA A 162 21.12 0.11 19.26
C ALA A 162 20.43 -0.68 20.38
N LEU A 163 20.43 -2.03 20.31
CA LEU A 163 19.82 -2.88 21.31
C LEU A 163 20.49 -2.69 22.69
N GLY A 164 19.68 -2.47 23.72
CA GLY A 164 20.14 -2.21 25.08
C GLY A 164 20.62 -0.79 25.36
N SER A 165 20.76 0.05 24.32
CA SER A 165 21.06 1.48 24.45
C SER A 165 19.84 2.26 24.94
N TYR A 166 20.06 3.52 25.33
CA TYR A 166 19.00 4.37 25.88
C TYR A 166 18.64 5.50 24.94
N LEU A 167 17.34 5.77 24.86
CA LEU A 167 16.77 7.03 24.35
C LEU A 167 16.37 7.91 25.52
N TYR A 168 16.71 9.17 25.46
CA TYR A 168 16.37 10.19 26.46
C TYR A 168 15.37 11.16 25.87
N THR A 169 14.51 11.75 26.71
CA THR A 169 13.62 12.83 26.34
C THR A 169 13.53 13.86 27.46
N ASP A 170 13.47 15.13 27.09
CA ASP A 170 13.27 16.24 28.04
C ASP A 170 11.78 16.57 28.23
N THR A 171 10.92 16.01 27.40
CA THR A 171 9.47 16.20 27.42
C THR A 171 8.77 14.86 27.66
N PRO A 172 8.56 14.47 28.94
CA PRO A 172 7.85 13.23 29.25
C PRO A 172 6.45 13.21 28.64
N ASP A 173 6.04 12.05 28.19
CA ASP A 173 4.71 11.82 27.65
C ASP A 173 3.66 11.81 28.78
N TRP A 174 2.53 12.46 28.58
CA TRP A 174 1.42 12.48 29.55
C TRP A 174 0.92 11.07 29.91
N ARG A 175 1.11 10.08 29.02
CA ARG A 175 0.75 8.67 29.21
C ARG A 175 1.73 7.94 30.13
N ASN A 176 2.96 8.43 30.22
CA ASN A 176 4.02 7.90 31.10
C ASN A 176 4.91 9.05 31.60
N PRO A 177 4.37 9.93 32.48
CA PRO A 177 5.01 11.20 32.85
C PRO A 177 6.31 11.03 33.67
N GLU A 178 6.58 9.84 34.19
CA GLU A 178 7.79 9.56 34.97
C GLU A 178 8.96 9.07 34.09
N ALA A 179 8.69 8.66 32.86
CA ALA A 179 9.71 8.10 31.98
C ALA A 179 10.40 9.19 31.16
N THR A 180 11.63 9.52 31.53
CA THR A 180 12.51 10.45 30.79
C THR A 180 13.61 9.74 30.01
N LYS A 181 13.75 8.43 30.18
CA LYS A 181 14.68 7.57 29.45
C LYS A 181 14.01 6.23 29.13
N PHE A 182 14.35 5.67 27.97
CA PHE A 182 13.80 4.41 27.51
C PHE A 182 14.93 3.51 27.02
N ARG A 183 15.01 2.28 27.54
CA ARG A 183 15.94 1.27 27.05
C ARG A 183 15.37 0.60 25.80
N ILE A 184 16.13 0.53 24.74
CA ILE A 184 15.73 -0.19 23.51
C ILE A 184 15.81 -1.69 23.81
N CYS A 185 14.65 -2.34 23.92
CA CYS A 185 14.54 -3.77 24.24
C CYS A 185 14.28 -4.64 23.00
N GLY A 186 13.86 -4.04 21.89
CA GLY A 186 13.64 -4.75 20.65
C GLY A 186 13.75 -3.84 19.43
N ILE A 187 14.29 -4.40 18.35
CA ILE A 187 14.38 -3.78 17.02
C ILE A 187 13.55 -4.63 16.08
N PHE A 188 12.51 -4.07 15.50
CA PHE A 188 11.60 -4.78 14.60
C PHE A 188 11.83 -4.39 13.13
N GLU A 189 11.49 -5.31 12.19
CA GLU A 189 11.48 -5.04 10.76
C GLU A 189 10.55 -3.85 10.44
N ASP A 190 10.97 -2.97 9.53
CA ASP A 190 10.15 -1.82 9.14
C ASP A 190 8.79 -2.27 8.63
N LEU A 191 7.74 -1.69 9.18
CA LEU A 191 6.38 -1.94 8.70
C LEU A 191 6.17 -1.25 7.34
N PRO A 192 5.41 -1.87 6.42
CA PRO A 192 5.07 -1.25 5.14
C PRO A 192 4.35 0.09 5.31
N GLU A 193 4.48 0.98 4.32
CA GLU A 193 3.81 2.29 4.36
C GLU A 193 2.28 2.19 4.29
N ASN A 194 1.76 1.10 3.73
CA ASN A 194 0.32 0.85 3.57
C ASN A 194 -0.25 0.05 4.75
N CYS A 195 0.03 0.49 5.95
CA CYS A 195 -0.59 -0.07 7.16
C CYS A 195 -0.85 1.00 8.23
N GLN A 196 -1.88 0.80 9.03
CA GLN A 196 -2.30 1.74 10.08
C GLN A 196 -1.27 1.87 11.20
N PHE A 197 -0.55 0.79 11.51
CA PHE A 197 0.43 0.78 12.60
C PHE A 197 1.84 1.19 12.15
N LYS A 198 1.98 1.81 10.96
CA LYS A 198 3.28 2.32 10.50
C LYS A 198 3.78 3.39 11.46
N ASN A 199 4.74 3.00 12.26
CA ASN A 199 5.44 3.89 13.19
C ASN A 199 6.84 3.35 13.47
N ASP A 200 7.74 4.24 13.88
CA ASP A 200 9.14 3.91 14.15
C ASP A 200 9.44 3.66 15.64
N LEU A 201 8.48 4.01 16.52
CA LEU A 201 8.71 4.00 17.96
C LEU A 201 7.43 3.61 18.71
N PHE A 202 7.49 2.51 19.47
CA PHE A 202 6.42 2.11 20.39
C PHE A 202 6.93 2.06 21.84
N VAL A 203 6.16 2.71 22.72
CA VAL A 203 6.43 2.77 24.16
C VAL A 203 5.33 2.04 24.95
N PRO A 204 5.62 1.50 26.14
CA PRO A 204 4.58 0.89 26.96
C PRO A 204 3.59 1.95 27.46
N MET A 205 2.32 1.58 27.47
CA MET A 205 1.28 2.38 28.12
C MET A 205 1.47 2.32 29.64
N GLY A 206 1.66 3.51 30.24
CA GLY A 206 1.76 3.64 31.70
C GLY A 206 0.44 3.34 32.42
N LYS A 207 0.40 3.59 33.73
CA LYS A 207 -0.79 3.34 34.56
C LYS A 207 -1.86 4.44 34.49
N LEU A 208 -1.64 5.45 33.65
CA LEU A 208 -2.56 6.55 33.51
C LEU A 208 -3.97 6.08 33.10
N GLN A 209 -4.97 6.61 33.77
CA GLN A 209 -6.39 6.33 33.53
C GLN A 209 -6.78 4.82 33.62
N GLU A 210 -6.00 3.99 34.31
CA GLU A 210 -6.48 2.65 34.71
C GLU A 210 -7.82 2.80 35.44
N ASN A 211 -8.81 1.98 35.08
CA ASN A 211 -10.17 2.04 35.62
C ASN A 211 -10.98 3.32 35.33
N ASP A 212 -10.50 4.22 34.46
CA ASP A 212 -11.29 5.36 34.02
C ASP A 212 -12.34 4.90 32.97
N TRP A 213 -13.60 5.22 33.24
CA TRP A 213 -14.74 4.86 32.40
C TRP A 213 -15.32 6.08 31.67
N GLY A 214 -14.73 7.27 31.82
CA GLY A 214 -15.26 8.53 31.29
C GLY A 214 -14.42 9.16 30.19
N SER A 215 -13.09 9.16 30.35
CA SER A 215 -12.18 9.90 29.46
C SER A 215 -11.91 9.13 28.18
N GLN A 216 -12.44 9.57 27.08
CA GLN A 216 -12.30 8.96 25.75
C GLN A 216 -10.99 9.39 25.08
N ASN A 217 -9.89 8.69 25.36
CA ASN A 217 -8.54 9.07 24.87
C ASN A 217 -7.82 7.97 24.11
N PHE A 218 -8.39 6.77 23.97
CA PHE A 218 -7.68 5.60 23.49
C PHE A 218 -8.41 4.89 22.37
N PHE A 219 -7.64 4.34 21.45
CA PHE A 219 -8.10 3.33 20.50
C PHE A 219 -7.78 1.94 21.05
N ALA A 220 -8.53 0.93 20.65
CA ALA A 220 -8.29 -0.44 21.06
C ALA A 220 -8.36 -1.39 19.88
N PHE A 221 -7.41 -2.32 19.86
CA PHE A 221 -7.34 -3.39 18.87
C PHE A 221 -7.27 -4.73 19.57
N PHE A 222 -7.99 -5.70 19.04
CA PHE A 222 -8.06 -7.04 19.59
C PHE A 222 -7.67 -8.07 18.53
N LEU A 223 -6.95 -9.10 18.94
CA LEU A 223 -6.77 -10.31 18.17
C LEU A 223 -7.80 -11.34 18.67
N LEU A 224 -8.65 -11.78 17.78
CA LEU A 224 -9.65 -12.79 18.10
C LEU A 224 -9.04 -14.20 18.13
N LYS A 225 -9.61 -15.09 18.93
CA LYS A 225 -9.21 -16.49 18.96
C LYS A 225 -9.47 -17.15 17.60
N PRO A 226 -8.67 -18.15 17.22
CA PRO A 226 -8.89 -18.91 15.99
C PRO A 226 -10.31 -19.50 15.96
N GLY A 227 -11.02 -19.30 14.83
CA GLY A 227 -12.35 -19.85 14.60
C GLY A 227 -13.52 -19.05 15.20
N VAL A 228 -13.24 -17.96 15.93
CA VAL A 228 -14.29 -17.07 16.47
C VAL A 228 -14.60 -15.99 15.44
N SER A 229 -15.89 -15.76 15.17
CA SER A 229 -16.34 -14.74 14.23
C SER A 229 -16.47 -13.36 14.88
N VAL A 230 -16.42 -12.30 14.05
CA VAL A 230 -16.65 -10.93 14.49
C VAL A 230 -18.07 -10.77 15.06
N GLU A 231 -19.05 -11.42 14.45
CA GLU A 231 -20.46 -11.42 14.88
C GLU A 231 -20.61 -12.04 16.25
N GLU A 232 -19.95 -13.14 16.52
CA GLU A 232 -19.94 -13.81 17.83
C GLU A 232 -19.34 -12.91 18.91
N VAL A 233 -18.19 -12.28 18.63
CA VAL A 233 -17.57 -11.35 19.59
C VAL A 233 -18.46 -10.13 19.82
N ASN A 234 -19.12 -9.60 18.80
CA ASN A 234 -20.08 -8.51 18.97
C ASN A 234 -21.26 -8.90 19.86
N GLN A 235 -21.76 -10.13 19.76
CA GLN A 235 -22.78 -10.64 20.67
C GLN A 235 -22.26 -10.77 22.11
N GLN A 236 -21.03 -11.28 22.29
CA GLN A 236 -20.38 -11.34 23.60
C GLN A 236 -20.21 -9.96 24.21
N ILE A 237 -19.71 -8.95 23.45
CA ILE A 237 -19.57 -7.56 23.91
C ILE A 237 -20.93 -6.97 24.30
N ALA A 238 -21.96 -7.15 23.47
CA ALA A 238 -23.31 -6.64 23.74
C ALA A 238 -23.89 -7.15 25.05
N ALA A 239 -23.53 -8.36 25.48
CA ALA A 239 -23.96 -8.96 26.73
C ALA A 239 -23.20 -8.44 27.97
N THR A 240 -22.08 -7.71 27.79
CA THR A 240 -21.22 -7.24 28.87
C THR A 240 -21.82 -6.06 29.66
N GLU A 241 -21.39 -5.92 30.91
CA GLU A 241 -21.69 -4.73 31.72
C GLU A 241 -21.03 -3.46 31.16
N ALA A 242 -19.89 -3.58 30.48
CA ALA A 242 -19.23 -2.46 29.81
C ALA A 242 -20.16 -1.81 28.77
N ASN A 243 -20.81 -2.61 27.94
CA ASN A 243 -21.76 -2.11 26.95
C ASN A 243 -23.00 -1.48 27.59
N LYS A 244 -23.47 -2.00 28.71
CA LYS A 244 -24.63 -1.46 29.44
C LYS A 244 -24.30 -0.17 30.20
N ARG A 245 -23.12 -0.11 30.86
CA ARG A 245 -22.71 0.99 31.74
C ARG A 245 -22.36 2.28 31.00
N LEU A 246 -21.74 2.17 29.81
CA LEU A 246 -21.34 3.34 29.02
C LEU A 246 -22.54 4.15 28.48
N PHE A 247 -23.78 3.60 28.55
CA PHE A 247 -24.91 4.10 27.77
C PHE A 247 -26.16 4.44 28.60
N THR A 248 -26.00 4.75 29.88
CA THR A 248 -27.08 5.19 30.77
C THR A 248 -27.35 6.71 30.70
N GLY A 249 -27.00 7.40 29.61
CA GLY A 249 -27.22 8.85 29.45
C GLY A 249 -28.22 9.19 28.33
N ASP A 250 -28.72 10.44 28.35
CA ASP A 250 -29.78 11.02 27.50
C ASP A 250 -29.49 11.04 25.97
N GLN A 251 -28.34 10.50 25.48
CA GLN A 251 -27.89 10.60 24.10
C GLN A 251 -28.10 9.35 23.25
N GLY A 252 -29.10 8.56 23.52
CA GLY A 252 -29.41 7.40 22.66
C GLY A 252 -28.48 6.20 22.87
N THR A 253 -28.89 5.06 22.36
CA THR A 253 -28.21 3.76 22.52
C THR A 253 -26.89 3.67 21.74
N GLN A 254 -25.84 4.25 22.26
CA GLN A 254 -24.49 3.95 21.77
C GLN A 254 -24.16 2.47 22.06
N LYS A 255 -23.47 1.79 21.17
CA LYS A 255 -23.11 0.37 21.33
C LYS A 255 -21.63 0.18 21.04
N LEU A 256 -20.97 -0.58 21.91
CA LEU A 256 -19.63 -1.09 21.62
C LEU A 256 -19.72 -2.22 20.60
N TYR A 257 -18.85 -2.18 19.61
CA TYR A 257 -18.73 -3.23 18.62
C TYR A 257 -17.30 -3.32 18.10
N VAL A 258 -16.94 -4.47 17.57
CA VAL A 258 -15.67 -4.65 16.87
C VAL A 258 -15.90 -4.74 15.37
N LEU A 259 -14.94 -4.21 14.61
CA LEU A 259 -14.92 -4.28 13.14
C LEU A 259 -13.54 -4.78 12.67
N PRO A 260 -13.50 -5.55 11.57
CA PRO A 260 -12.24 -5.99 10.96
C PRO A 260 -11.34 -4.80 10.61
N ILE A 261 -10.03 -4.93 10.84
CA ILE A 261 -9.05 -3.88 10.53
C ILE A 261 -9.14 -3.40 9.07
N GLN A 262 -9.43 -4.31 8.13
CA GLN A 262 -9.58 -3.99 6.71
C GLN A 262 -10.72 -3.01 6.41
N LYS A 263 -11.76 -2.97 7.27
CA LYS A 263 -12.86 -2.00 7.12
C LYS A 263 -12.48 -0.61 7.62
N LEU A 264 -11.47 -0.50 8.48
CA LEU A 264 -11.02 0.78 9.02
C LEU A 264 -10.61 1.74 7.90
N TYR A 265 -9.88 1.23 6.91
CA TYR A 265 -9.34 2.05 5.81
C TYR A 265 -10.43 2.61 4.87
N TYR A 266 -11.40 1.80 4.46
CA TYR A 266 -12.38 2.20 3.43
C TYR A 266 -13.75 2.62 3.96
N ASP A 267 -14.15 2.05 5.09
CA ASP A 267 -15.54 2.16 5.53
C ASP A 267 -15.71 3.08 6.75
N MET A 268 -14.59 3.55 7.33
CA MET A 268 -14.61 4.42 8.51
C MET A 268 -14.05 5.81 8.20
N HIS A 269 -14.54 6.81 8.91
CA HIS A 269 -14.05 8.17 8.86
C HIS A 269 -13.19 8.47 10.08
N SER A 270 -11.90 8.74 9.85
CA SER A 270 -10.94 9.13 10.90
C SER A 270 -10.03 10.23 10.39
N PRO A 271 -10.40 11.51 10.57
CA PRO A 271 -9.67 12.61 9.94
C PRO A 271 -8.27 12.86 10.52
N TYR A 272 -7.94 12.31 11.71
CA TYR A 272 -6.73 12.73 12.43
C TYR A 272 -5.74 11.60 12.77
N TYR A 273 -6.20 10.37 12.95
CA TYR A 273 -5.36 9.33 13.57
C TYR A 273 -5.08 8.13 12.66
N PHE A 274 -5.98 7.85 11.75
CA PHE A 274 -5.87 6.72 10.84
C PHE A 274 -5.94 7.17 9.40
N GLN A 275 -5.15 6.52 8.56
CA GLN A 275 -5.25 6.73 7.12
C GLN A 275 -6.56 6.14 6.62
N THR A 276 -7.26 6.89 5.78
CA THR A 276 -8.51 6.45 5.16
C THR A 276 -8.42 6.52 3.65
N GLY A 277 -8.91 5.50 2.99
CA GLY A 277 -9.02 5.41 1.53
C GLY A 277 -10.45 5.67 1.06
N SER A 278 -10.62 5.73 -0.25
CA SER A 278 -11.94 5.89 -0.87
C SER A 278 -12.15 4.86 -1.96
N ARG A 279 -13.22 4.06 -1.84
CA ARG A 279 -13.61 3.10 -2.88
C ARG A 279 -13.91 3.79 -4.22
N SER A 280 -14.49 5.01 -4.18
CA SER A 280 -14.71 5.83 -5.36
C SER A 280 -13.40 6.24 -6.03
N THR A 281 -12.43 6.70 -5.24
CA THR A 281 -11.10 7.06 -5.75
C THR A 281 -10.40 5.85 -6.36
N MET A 282 -10.51 4.69 -5.73
CA MET A 282 -9.96 3.44 -6.26
C MET A 282 -10.58 3.07 -7.61
N THR A 283 -11.91 3.13 -7.73
CA THR A 283 -12.63 2.90 -9.00
C THR A 283 -12.22 3.90 -10.07
N LEU A 284 -12.05 5.17 -9.70
CA LEU A 284 -11.59 6.22 -10.61
C LEU A 284 -10.18 5.95 -11.14
N LEU A 285 -9.24 5.57 -10.26
CA LEU A 285 -7.86 5.25 -10.65
C LEU A 285 -7.80 4.08 -11.64
N VAL A 286 -8.56 3.00 -11.38
CA VAL A 286 -8.65 1.85 -12.28
C VAL A 286 -9.25 2.25 -13.62
N SER A 287 -10.30 3.09 -13.62
CA SER A 287 -10.95 3.57 -14.84
C SER A 287 -10.01 4.45 -15.68
N ILE A 288 -9.26 5.35 -15.04
CA ILE A 288 -8.24 6.18 -15.73
C ILE A 288 -7.15 5.27 -16.31
N GLY A 289 -6.67 4.27 -15.57
CA GLY A 289 -5.70 3.31 -16.06
C GLY A 289 -6.19 2.58 -17.31
N PHE A 290 -7.45 2.14 -17.31
CA PHE A 290 -8.06 1.50 -18.48
C PHE A 290 -8.14 2.47 -19.69
N LEU A 291 -8.54 3.72 -19.48
CA LEU A 291 -8.61 4.72 -20.53
C LEU A 291 -7.23 5.03 -21.14
N ILE A 292 -6.19 5.12 -20.33
CA ILE A 292 -4.80 5.31 -20.79
C ILE A 292 -4.40 4.17 -21.73
N ILE A 293 -4.65 2.92 -21.35
CA ILE A 293 -4.33 1.76 -22.19
C ILE A 293 -5.15 1.74 -23.46
N LEU A 294 -6.44 2.10 -23.39
CA LEU A 294 -7.31 2.20 -24.56
C LEU A 294 -6.78 3.25 -25.57
N ILE A 295 -6.40 4.44 -25.07
CA ILE A 295 -5.83 5.51 -25.91
C ILE A 295 -4.50 5.06 -26.52
N ALA A 296 -3.64 4.40 -25.74
CA ALA A 296 -2.38 3.85 -26.23
C ALA A 296 -2.59 2.79 -27.33
N CYS A 297 -3.59 1.93 -27.15
CA CYS A 297 -3.99 0.92 -28.15
C CYS A 297 -4.47 1.58 -29.45
N ILE A 298 -5.38 2.54 -29.36
CA ILE A 298 -5.90 3.30 -30.51
C ILE A 298 -4.77 4.04 -31.25
N ASN A 299 -3.86 4.68 -30.49
CA ASN A 299 -2.72 5.37 -31.08
C ASN A 299 -1.81 4.41 -31.87
N LEU A 300 -1.55 3.22 -31.33
CA LEU A 300 -0.76 2.21 -32.04
C LEU A 300 -1.48 1.67 -33.29
N ILE A 301 -2.79 1.47 -33.22
CA ILE A 301 -3.61 1.07 -34.38
C ILE A 301 -3.51 2.14 -35.49
N ASN A 302 -3.71 3.41 -35.15
CA ASN A 302 -3.63 4.53 -36.07
C ASN A 302 -2.24 4.62 -36.71
N PHE A 303 -1.18 4.52 -35.93
CA PHE A 303 0.20 4.51 -36.42
C PHE A 303 0.45 3.34 -37.40
N SER A 304 0.05 2.13 -37.04
CA SER A 304 0.22 0.94 -37.89
C SER A 304 -0.58 1.05 -39.19
N THR A 305 -1.80 1.58 -39.13
CA THR A 305 -2.67 1.77 -40.30
C THR A 305 -2.15 2.88 -41.23
N ALA A 306 -1.63 3.98 -40.68
CA ALA A 306 -1.01 5.05 -41.47
C ALA A 306 0.22 4.56 -42.28
N LEU A 307 0.93 3.57 -41.81
CA LEU A 307 2.05 2.94 -42.52
C LEU A 307 1.62 1.86 -43.51
N ALA A 308 0.34 1.49 -43.54
CA ALA A 308 -0.16 0.40 -44.38
C ALA A 308 0.18 0.56 -45.89
N PRO A 309 0.03 1.76 -46.55
CA PRO A 309 0.31 1.91 -47.97
C PRO A 309 1.78 1.54 -48.34
N VAL A 310 2.70 1.89 -47.50
CA VAL A 310 4.14 1.58 -47.72
C VAL A 310 4.46 0.11 -47.43
N ARG A 311 3.81 -0.49 -46.43
CA ARG A 311 3.99 -1.89 -46.04
C ARG A 311 3.33 -2.87 -47.02
N MET A 312 2.23 -2.49 -47.65
CA MET A 312 1.49 -3.35 -48.58
C MET A 312 2.36 -3.83 -49.74
N ARG A 313 3.29 -3.01 -50.26
CA ARG A 313 4.23 -3.43 -51.30
C ARG A 313 5.09 -4.63 -50.82
N SER A 314 5.65 -4.55 -49.63
CA SER A 314 6.46 -5.65 -49.07
C SER A 314 5.62 -6.89 -48.77
N ILE A 315 4.40 -6.72 -48.27
CA ILE A 315 3.47 -7.81 -47.98
C ILE A 315 3.08 -8.53 -49.26
N ASN A 316 2.75 -7.79 -50.36
CA ASN A 316 2.41 -8.36 -51.64
C ASN A 316 3.58 -9.10 -52.28
N THR A 317 4.80 -8.57 -52.20
CA THR A 317 6.00 -9.33 -52.63
C THR A 317 6.13 -10.69 -51.89
N GLN A 318 5.90 -10.69 -50.58
CA GLN A 318 5.96 -11.93 -49.78
C GLN A 318 4.84 -12.88 -50.16
N LYS A 319 3.62 -12.42 -50.47
CA LYS A 319 2.53 -13.25 -51.00
C LYS A 319 2.87 -13.90 -52.32
N VAL A 320 3.44 -13.10 -53.26
CA VAL A 320 3.88 -13.64 -54.55
C VAL A 320 4.97 -14.71 -54.41
N LEU A 321 5.83 -14.57 -53.38
CA LEU A 321 6.85 -15.56 -53.03
C LEU A 321 6.33 -16.75 -52.24
N GLY A 322 4.99 -16.86 -52.04
CA GLY A 322 4.33 -18.03 -51.46
C GLY A 322 4.00 -17.95 -49.96
N SER A 323 4.19 -16.79 -49.30
CA SER A 323 3.79 -16.65 -47.90
C SER A 323 2.28 -16.65 -47.72
N THR A 324 1.80 -17.39 -46.73
CA THR A 324 0.37 -17.43 -46.37
C THR A 324 -0.09 -16.22 -45.62
N ASN A 325 -1.37 -15.86 -45.72
CA ASN A 325 -1.97 -14.75 -44.94
C ASN A 325 -1.79 -14.94 -43.43
N GLY A 326 -1.82 -16.19 -42.94
CA GLY A 326 -1.64 -16.49 -41.52
C GLY A 326 -0.24 -16.19 -41.00
N GLU A 327 0.78 -16.51 -41.80
CA GLU A 327 2.19 -16.21 -41.45
C GLU A 327 2.43 -14.72 -41.44
N LEU A 328 1.91 -13.99 -42.42
CA LEU A 328 2.03 -12.52 -42.49
C LEU A 328 1.34 -11.84 -41.32
N ARG A 329 0.12 -12.28 -40.97
CA ARG A 329 -0.60 -11.75 -39.79
C ARG A 329 0.16 -11.97 -38.49
N ARG A 330 0.65 -13.19 -38.26
CA ARG A 330 1.47 -13.49 -37.06
C ARG A 330 2.71 -12.62 -36.99
N ALA A 331 3.39 -12.40 -38.13
CA ALA A 331 4.57 -11.54 -38.18
C ALA A 331 4.24 -10.08 -37.83
N LEU A 332 3.12 -9.53 -38.35
CA LEU A 332 2.67 -8.17 -38.08
C LEU A 332 2.22 -7.99 -36.63
N VAL A 333 1.48 -8.96 -36.07
CA VAL A 333 1.11 -8.95 -34.64
C VAL A 333 2.34 -9.02 -33.76
N ALA A 334 3.30 -9.92 -34.08
CA ALA A 334 4.54 -10.02 -33.33
C ALA A 334 5.38 -8.71 -33.38
N GLU A 335 5.34 -7.98 -34.51
CA GLU A 335 5.97 -6.65 -34.59
C GLU A 335 5.28 -5.64 -33.67
N SER A 336 3.94 -5.59 -33.65
CA SER A 336 3.17 -4.70 -32.76
C SER A 336 3.43 -5.03 -31.29
N VAL A 337 3.44 -6.30 -30.91
CA VAL A 337 3.81 -6.76 -29.57
C VAL A 337 5.23 -6.30 -29.20
N SER A 338 6.17 -6.45 -30.13
CA SER A 338 7.57 -6.04 -29.88
C SER A 338 7.68 -4.54 -29.61
N ILE A 339 6.97 -3.69 -30.37
CA ILE A 339 6.94 -2.23 -30.17
C ILE A 339 6.38 -1.89 -28.79
N VAL A 340 5.25 -2.53 -28.39
CA VAL A 340 4.61 -2.29 -27.10
C VAL A 340 5.52 -2.73 -25.95
N LEU A 341 6.15 -3.89 -26.05
CA LEU A 341 7.07 -4.38 -25.01
C LEU A 341 8.31 -3.48 -24.87
N ILE A 342 8.84 -2.98 -25.97
CA ILE A 342 9.94 -1.98 -25.93
C ILE A 342 9.45 -0.70 -25.23
N GLY A 343 8.24 -0.19 -25.58
CA GLY A 343 7.63 0.96 -24.93
C GLY A 343 7.42 0.75 -23.44
N TRP A 344 6.95 -0.44 -23.06
CA TRP A 344 6.80 -0.81 -21.65
C TRP A 344 8.13 -0.88 -20.90
N LEU A 345 9.18 -1.48 -21.49
CA LEU A 345 10.52 -1.48 -20.89
C LEU A 345 11.08 -0.08 -20.70
N LEU A 346 10.93 0.79 -21.73
CA LEU A 346 11.33 2.20 -21.63
C LEU A 346 10.54 2.93 -20.54
N SER A 347 9.25 2.61 -20.36
CA SER A 347 8.43 3.19 -19.30
C SER A 347 8.97 2.86 -17.91
N LEU A 348 9.50 1.65 -17.68
CA LEU A 348 10.13 1.29 -16.41
C LEU A 348 11.38 2.15 -16.15
N GLY A 349 12.14 2.45 -17.20
CA GLY A 349 13.27 3.37 -17.10
C GLY A 349 12.83 4.79 -16.73
N ILE A 350 11.73 5.28 -17.33
CA ILE A 350 11.13 6.59 -17.00
C ILE A 350 10.70 6.60 -15.54
N VAL A 351 9.95 5.59 -15.11
CA VAL A 351 9.48 5.48 -13.71
C VAL A 351 10.65 5.43 -12.73
N ALA A 352 11.70 4.64 -13.03
CA ALA A 352 12.90 4.58 -12.20
C ALA A 352 13.62 5.95 -12.10
N ALA A 353 13.67 6.70 -13.20
CA ALA A 353 14.24 8.06 -13.21
C ALA A 353 13.40 9.03 -12.37
N LEU A 354 12.05 8.99 -12.48
CA LEU A 354 11.15 9.83 -11.71
C LEU A 354 11.25 9.54 -10.20
N ILE A 355 11.35 8.26 -9.81
CA ILE A 355 11.58 7.85 -8.42
C ILE A 355 12.92 8.43 -7.91
N ARG A 356 14.00 8.26 -8.70
CA ARG A 356 15.33 8.73 -8.32
C ARG A 356 15.43 10.24 -8.17
N LEU A 357 14.68 10.99 -8.97
CA LEU A 357 14.59 12.46 -8.91
C LEU A 357 13.65 12.96 -7.79
N ASN A 358 13.01 12.06 -7.07
CA ASN A 358 12.06 12.36 -5.98
C ASN A 358 10.93 13.33 -6.36
N VAL A 359 10.49 13.31 -7.63
CA VAL A 359 9.42 14.18 -8.13
C VAL A 359 8.02 13.62 -7.87
N LEU A 360 7.91 12.42 -7.28
CA LEU A 360 6.63 11.71 -7.06
C LEU A 360 6.10 11.83 -5.62
N SER A 361 6.70 12.68 -4.78
CA SER A 361 6.31 12.87 -3.38
C SER A 361 4.84 13.30 -3.19
N PHE A 362 4.23 13.93 -4.20
CA PHE A 362 2.82 14.33 -4.18
C PHE A 362 1.84 13.16 -4.25
N MET A 363 2.29 11.93 -4.57
CA MET A 363 1.42 10.75 -4.71
C MET A 363 0.90 10.20 -3.38
N GLY A 364 1.42 10.67 -2.24
CA GLY A 364 1.01 10.22 -0.91
C GLY A 364 1.43 8.78 -0.58
N PHE A 365 2.41 8.23 -1.29
CA PHE A 365 3.09 6.97 -1.01
C PHE A 365 4.46 6.98 -1.69
N THR A 366 5.38 6.11 -1.26
CA THR A 366 6.71 6.00 -1.87
C THR A 366 6.69 4.96 -3.00
N PRO A 367 6.68 5.37 -4.28
CA PRO A 367 6.72 4.42 -5.39
C PRO A 367 8.03 3.63 -5.40
N SER A 368 7.95 2.31 -5.60
CA SER A 368 9.12 1.44 -5.72
C SER A 368 8.86 0.28 -6.67
N LEU A 369 9.70 0.13 -7.70
CA LEU A 369 9.59 -0.98 -8.65
C LEU A 369 9.79 -2.34 -7.98
N LEU A 370 10.61 -2.39 -6.93
CA LEU A 370 10.90 -3.63 -6.19
C LEU A 370 9.78 -4.00 -5.22
N VAL A 371 9.24 -3.03 -4.48
CA VAL A 371 8.14 -3.27 -3.54
C VAL A 371 6.87 -3.71 -4.30
N TYR A 372 6.55 -3.03 -5.40
CA TYR A 372 5.36 -3.30 -6.20
C TYR A 372 5.60 -4.22 -7.41
N TRP A 373 6.64 -5.08 -7.37
CA TRP A 373 7.07 -5.90 -8.51
C TRP A 373 5.95 -6.77 -9.12
N LYS A 374 5.03 -7.30 -8.30
CA LYS A 374 3.88 -8.08 -8.78
C LYS A 374 3.01 -7.27 -9.75
N TYR A 375 2.70 -6.02 -9.37
CA TYR A 375 1.89 -5.12 -10.20
C TYR A 375 2.66 -4.64 -11.42
N VAL A 376 3.97 -4.44 -11.31
CA VAL A 376 4.82 -4.17 -12.47
C VAL A 376 4.74 -5.32 -13.48
N LEU A 377 4.79 -6.57 -13.04
CA LEU A 377 4.58 -7.73 -13.93
C LEU A 377 3.17 -7.75 -14.54
N TYR A 378 2.13 -7.45 -13.78
CA TYR A 378 0.77 -7.35 -14.33
C TYR A 378 0.66 -6.29 -15.43
N THR A 379 1.33 -5.14 -15.29
CA THR A 379 1.37 -4.14 -16.38
C THR A 379 2.10 -4.68 -17.61
N GLY A 380 3.11 -5.52 -17.47
CA GLY A 380 3.78 -6.22 -18.58
C GLY A 380 2.87 -7.19 -19.32
N VAL A 381 2.05 -7.96 -18.59
CA VAL A 381 1.02 -8.83 -19.21
C VAL A 381 -0.01 -8.00 -19.95
N ILE A 382 -0.47 -6.88 -19.39
CA ILE A 382 -1.40 -5.96 -20.04
C ILE A 382 -0.76 -5.33 -21.28
N ALA A 383 0.53 -4.97 -21.24
CA ALA A 383 1.27 -4.50 -22.39
C ALA A 383 1.32 -5.55 -23.51
N LEU A 384 1.59 -6.79 -23.18
CA LEU A 384 1.54 -7.93 -24.15
C LEU A 384 0.16 -8.03 -24.81
N LEU A 385 -0.91 -8.04 -24.02
CA LEU A 385 -2.29 -8.11 -24.52
C LEU A 385 -2.63 -6.89 -25.39
N THR A 386 -2.22 -5.70 -25.00
CA THR A 386 -2.40 -4.46 -25.78
C THR A 386 -1.72 -4.56 -27.14
N GLY A 387 -0.49 -5.10 -27.18
CA GLY A 387 0.25 -5.32 -28.43
C GLY A 387 -0.44 -6.30 -29.35
N ILE A 388 -1.02 -7.39 -28.80
CA ILE A 388 -1.80 -8.36 -29.59
C ILE A 388 -3.06 -7.68 -30.16
N VAL A 389 -3.88 -7.08 -29.30
CA VAL A 389 -5.15 -6.43 -29.72
C VAL A 389 -4.90 -5.33 -30.75
N ALA A 390 -3.94 -4.45 -30.50
CA ALA A 390 -3.59 -3.37 -31.43
C ALA A 390 -3.02 -3.85 -32.75
N GLY A 391 -2.35 -5.02 -32.76
CA GLY A 391 -1.82 -5.64 -33.97
C GLY A 391 -2.83 -6.39 -34.82
N LEU A 392 -3.95 -6.86 -34.23
CA LEU A 392 -4.94 -7.69 -34.94
C LEU A 392 -5.60 -6.96 -36.11
N TYR A 393 -6.14 -5.75 -35.88
CA TYR A 393 -6.84 -4.98 -36.91
C TYR A 393 -5.95 -4.60 -38.10
N PRO A 394 -4.78 -3.94 -37.89
CA PRO A 394 -3.87 -3.61 -39.00
C PRO A 394 -3.38 -4.84 -39.76
N SER A 395 -3.09 -5.96 -39.07
CA SER A 395 -2.63 -7.19 -39.70
C SER A 395 -3.70 -7.79 -40.62
N TRP A 396 -4.95 -7.82 -40.15
CA TRP A 396 -6.08 -8.29 -40.96
C TRP A 396 -6.30 -7.37 -42.16
N TYR A 397 -6.34 -6.07 -41.95
CA TYR A 397 -6.52 -5.06 -43.00
C TYR A 397 -5.47 -5.19 -44.10
N MET A 398 -4.17 -5.17 -43.76
CA MET A 398 -3.08 -5.22 -44.73
C MET A 398 -2.98 -6.54 -45.49
N THR A 399 -3.47 -7.65 -44.93
CA THR A 399 -3.44 -8.97 -45.58
C THR A 399 -4.68 -9.30 -46.38
N SER A 400 -5.75 -8.52 -46.32
CA SER A 400 -7.03 -8.79 -47.01
C SER A 400 -6.97 -8.45 -48.51
N PHE A 401 -6.05 -7.61 -48.96
CA PHE A 401 -5.94 -7.21 -50.35
C PHE A 401 -5.24 -8.26 -51.22
N PRO A 402 -5.77 -8.55 -52.42
CA PRO A 402 -5.09 -9.42 -53.38
C PRO A 402 -3.85 -8.78 -53.97
N PRO A 403 -2.81 -9.57 -54.33
CA PRO A 403 -1.53 -9.03 -54.84
C PRO A 403 -1.62 -8.20 -56.12
N ALA A 404 -2.64 -8.37 -56.92
CA ALA A 404 -2.83 -7.74 -58.22
C ALA A 404 -3.37 -6.27 -58.14
N LEU A 405 -3.73 -5.78 -56.97
CA LEU A 405 -4.41 -4.48 -56.81
C LEU A 405 -3.49 -3.37 -56.23
N VAL A 406 -2.16 -3.58 -56.19
CA VAL A 406 -1.20 -2.60 -55.63
C VAL A 406 -0.04 -2.33 -56.59
#